data_9e108c419f60e28633cffe1eb7bea11f
#
_entry.id   9e108c419f60e28633cffe1eb7bea11f
#
_cell.length_a   1.000
_cell.length_b   1.000
_cell.length_c   1.000
_cell.angle_alpha   90.00
_cell.angle_beta   90.00
_cell.angle_gamma   90.00
#
_symmetry.space_group_name_H-M   'P 1'
#
loop_
_entity.id
_entity.type
_entity.pdbx_description
1 polymer ?
#
loop_
_entity_poly.entity_id
_entity_poly.type
_entity_poly.pdbx_seq_one_letter_code
_entity_poly.pdbx_strand_id
1 'polypeptide(L)'
;MSEADQIQSFINDQNVLMTHLASSDVPSDPSNQKQMSKFHDLYESFLNKPERSILNSSGVINFPSHAYDWVRCGIGLYGGVSGVSELKTAVTFKSKIISINKIKKGDAVGYGGRIRAKQDMSIAVVYCGYADGFPQSALDGTSVRINDKEAKMFGRVSMDLICLLYTSDAADDLLC
;
A
#
# COMPACT_ATOMS: atom_id res chain seq x y z
N MET A 1 2.19 -41.52 -3.56
CA MET A 1 1.01 -40.86 -2.94
C MET A 1 1.24 -39.37 -3.04
N SER A 2 0.39 -38.65 -3.76
CA SER A 2 0.51 -37.19 -3.89
C SER A 2 0.17 -36.51 -2.56
N GLU A 3 0.58 -35.23 -2.39
CA GLU A 3 0.15 -34.44 -1.20
C GLU A 3 -1.38 -34.35 -1.13
N ALA A 4 -2.06 -34.29 -2.27
CA ALA A 4 -3.51 -34.28 -2.36
C ALA A 4 -4.12 -35.58 -1.79
N ASP A 5 -3.50 -36.76 -2.07
CA ASP A 5 -3.97 -38.05 -1.55
C ASP A 5 -3.89 -38.11 -0.02
N GLN A 6 -2.87 -37.47 0.56
CA GLN A 6 -2.64 -37.44 2.02
C GLN A 6 -3.72 -36.67 2.79
N ILE A 7 -4.25 -35.60 2.19
CA ILE A 7 -5.24 -34.74 2.84
C ILE A 7 -6.69 -35.06 2.42
N GLN A 8 -6.88 -35.96 1.45
CA GLN A 8 -8.20 -36.29 0.89
C GLN A 8 -9.25 -36.67 1.96
N SER A 9 -8.83 -37.40 2.99
CA SER A 9 -9.72 -37.84 4.08
C SER A 9 -10.18 -36.69 5.01
N PHE A 10 -9.49 -35.55 4.97
CA PHE A 10 -9.82 -34.38 5.77
C PHE A 10 -10.67 -33.36 5.01
N ILE A 11 -10.77 -33.49 3.68
CA ILE A 11 -11.51 -32.56 2.84
C ILE A 11 -13.01 -32.88 2.88
N ASN A 12 -13.80 -31.84 3.18
CA ASN A 12 -15.27 -31.86 3.16
C ASN A 12 -15.80 -30.48 2.71
N ASP A 13 -17.11 -30.33 2.67
CA ASP A 13 -17.82 -29.12 2.25
C ASP A 13 -17.66 -27.92 3.19
N GLN A 14 -17.09 -28.12 4.39
CA GLN A 14 -16.78 -27.04 5.34
C GLN A 14 -15.35 -26.49 5.17
N ASN A 15 -14.55 -27.10 4.31
CA ASN A 15 -13.20 -26.65 4.04
C ASN A 15 -13.18 -25.64 2.88
N VAL A 16 -12.22 -24.73 2.90
CA VAL A 16 -11.98 -23.82 1.80
C VAL A 16 -10.60 -24.11 1.22
N LEU A 17 -10.56 -24.54 -0.03
CA LEU A 17 -9.31 -24.62 -0.79
C LEU A 17 -8.93 -23.22 -1.24
N MET A 18 -7.73 -22.76 -0.86
CA MET A 18 -7.31 -21.41 -1.10
C MET A 18 -5.93 -21.34 -1.76
N THR A 19 -5.78 -20.45 -2.71
CA THR A 19 -4.49 -19.93 -3.17
C THR A 19 -4.51 -18.41 -3.20
N HIS A 20 -3.35 -17.78 -3.25
CA HIS A 20 -3.21 -16.32 -3.36
C HIS A 20 -2.47 -15.98 -4.65
N LEU A 21 -3.13 -15.29 -5.58
CA LEU A 21 -2.51 -14.89 -6.84
C LEU A 21 -1.33 -13.94 -6.57
N ALA A 22 -0.17 -14.30 -7.09
CA ALA A 22 1.07 -13.57 -6.85
C ALA A 22 1.20 -12.28 -7.67
N SER A 23 0.60 -12.26 -8.86
CA SER A 23 0.76 -11.17 -9.84
C SER A 23 -0.58 -10.68 -10.39
N SER A 24 -1.65 -10.74 -9.59
CA SER A 24 -3.00 -10.36 -10.06
C SER A 24 -3.15 -8.87 -10.41
N ASP A 25 -2.26 -8.03 -9.93
CA ASP A 25 -2.14 -6.60 -10.27
C ASP A 25 -1.53 -6.36 -11.67
N VAL A 26 -0.90 -7.39 -12.26
CA VAL A 26 -0.38 -7.39 -13.63
C VAL A 26 -1.13 -8.45 -14.44
N PRO A 27 -2.31 -8.13 -15.04
CA PRO A 27 -3.18 -9.12 -15.67
C PRO A 27 -2.52 -9.92 -16.80
N SER A 28 -1.54 -9.32 -17.48
CA SER A 28 -0.78 -9.94 -18.57
C SER A 28 0.31 -10.89 -18.11
N ASP A 29 0.60 -10.98 -16.81
CA ASP A 29 1.63 -11.89 -16.31
C ASP A 29 1.16 -13.35 -16.48
N PRO A 30 1.90 -14.19 -17.23
CA PRO A 30 1.52 -15.59 -17.50
C PRO A 30 1.50 -16.46 -16.23
N SER A 31 2.12 -16.02 -15.15
CA SER A 31 2.08 -16.73 -13.87
C SER A 31 0.66 -16.82 -13.31
N ASN A 32 -0.21 -15.83 -13.59
CA ASN A 32 -1.60 -15.85 -13.18
C ASN A 32 -2.33 -17.06 -13.76
N GLN A 33 -2.26 -17.24 -15.08
CA GLN A 33 -2.91 -18.36 -15.75
C GLN A 33 -2.37 -19.70 -15.27
N LYS A 34 -1.05 -19.81 -15.12
CA LYS A 34 -0.40 -21.02 -14.61
C LYS A 34 -0.86 -21.37 -13.19
N GLN A 35 -0.99 -20.36 -12.31
CA GLN A 35 -1.42 -20.55 -10.94
C GLN A 35 -2.91 -20.96 -10.88
N MET A 36 -3.76 -20.32 -11.67
CA MET A 36 -5.18 -20.63 -11.76
C MET A 36 -5.43 -22.04 -12.30
N SER A 37 -4.69 -22.45 -13.36
CA SER A 37 -4.78 -23.82 -13.90
C SER A 37 -4.38 -24.87 -12.84
N LYS A 38 -3.21 -24.67 -12.20
CA LYS A 38 -2.75 -25.59 -11.15
C LYS A 38 -3.74 -25.68 -9.99
N PHE A 39 -4.36 -24.58 -9.61
CA PHE A 39 -5.40 -24.58 -8.58
C PHE A 39 -6.64 -25.35 -9.00
N HIS A 40 -7.07 -25.20 -10.25
CA HIS A 40 -8.18 -25.95 -10.83
C HIS A 40 -7.89 -27.44 -10.85
N ASP A 41 -6.72 -27.86 -11.35
CA ASP A 41 -6.33 -29.27 -11.43
C ASP A 41 -6.30 -29.91 -10.04
N LEU A 42 -5.77 -29.18 -9.04
CA LEU A 42 -5.79 -29.65 -7.65
C LEU A 42 -7.23 -29.79 -7.12
N TYR A 43 -8.09 -28.80 -7.37
CA TYR A 43 -9.49 -28.86 -6.97
C TYR A 43 -10.20 -30.08 -7.58
N GLU A 44 -9.99 -30.33 -8.88
CA GLU A 44 -10.60 -31.47 -9.56
C GLU A 44 -10.12 -32.82 -9.04
N SER A 45 -8.94 -32.90 -8.43
CA SER A 45 -8.43 -34.14 -7.83
C SER A 45 -9.13 -34.54 -6.53
N PHE A 46 -9.85 -33.64 -5.87
CA PHE A 46 -10.59 -33.96 -4.65
C PHE A 46 -11.92 -34.60 -4.93
N LEU A 47 -12.22 -35.70 -4.23
CA LEU A 47 -13.51 -36.41 -4.32
C LEU A 47 -14.64 -35.58 -3.70
N ASN A 48 -14.40 -35.09 -2.49
CA ASN A 48 -15.29 -34.12 -1.83
C ASN A 48 -14.82 -32.71 -2.20
N LYS A 49 -15.66 -31.97 -2.90
CA LYS A 49 -15.31 -30.64 -3.42
C LYS A 49 -15.42 -29.59 -2.31
N PRO A 50 -14.30 -29.04 -1.83
CA PRO A 50 -14.33 -27.93 -0.87
C PRO A 50 -14.77 -26.64 -1.55
N GLU A 51 -15.16 -25.65 -0.77
CA GLU A 51 -15.32 -24.28 -1.28
C GLU A 51 -13.97 -23.73 -1.80
N ARG A 52 -14.03 -22.74 -2.67
CA ARG A 52 -12.83 -22.19 -3.36
C ARG A 52 -12.64 -20.71 -3.10
N SER A 53 -11.37 -20.32 -2.92
CA SER A 53 -11.00 -18.92 -2.81
C SER A 53 -9.65 -18.66 -3.47
N ILE A 54 -9.63 -17.90 -4.57
CA ILE A 54 -8.40 -17.59 -5.30
C ILE A 54 -8.12 -16.08 -5.38
N LEU A 55 -9.17 -15.25 -5.46
CA LEU A 55 -9.03 -13.84 -5.78
C LEU A 55 -8.74 -12.98 -4.54
N ASN A 56 -7.69 -12.17 -4.65
CA ASN A 56 -7.43 -10.99 -3.83
C ASN A 56 -8.07 -9.74 -4.49
N SER A 57 -7.82 -8.55 -3.97
CA SER A 57 -8.43 -7.30 -4.48
C SER A 57 -8.21 -7.07 -5.96
N SER A 58 -6.98 -7.18 -6.46
CA SER A 58 -6.67 -7.02 -7.88
C SER A 58 -7.26 -8.16 -8.71
N GLY A 59 -7.28 -9.36 -8.16
CA GLY A 59 -7.87 -10.54 -8.82
C GLY A 59 -9.37 -10.37 -9.07
N VAL A 60 -10.13 -9.81 -8.12
CA VAL A 60 -11.57 -9.54 -8.29
C VAL A 60 -11.82 -8.61 -9.46
N ILE A 61 -10.95 -7.63 -9.67
CA ILE A 61 -11.07 -6.66 -10.75
C ILE A 61 -10.66 -7.27 -12.10
N ASN A 62 -9.53 -7.96 -12.13
CA ASN A 62 -8.89 -8.41 -13.36
C ASN A 62 -9.35 -9.79 -13.84
N PHE A 63 -9.86 -10.64 -12.95
CA PHE A 63 -10.26 -12.02 -13.24
C PHE A 63 -11.63 -12.38 -12.63
N PRO A 64 -12.69 -11.56 -12.79
CA PRO A 64 -13.98 -11.75 -12.11
C PRO A 64 -14.63 -13.10 -12.35
N SER A 65 -14.35 -13.74 -13.50
CA SER A 65 -14.85 -15.10 -13.83
C SER A 65 -14.32 -16.21 -12.90
N HIS A 66 -13.30 -15.92 -12.09
CA HIS A 66 -12.71 -16.82 -11.11
C HIS A 66 -13.11 -16.46 -9.67
N ALA A 67 -14.14 -15.66 -9.49
CA ALA A 67 -14.73 -15.35 -8.18
C ALA A 67 -15.62 -16.53 -7.75
N TYR A 68 -14.98 -17.59 -7.31
CA TYR A 68 -15.67 -18.81 -6.89
C TYR A 68 -16.54 -18.56 -5.64
N ASP A 69 -16.42 -19.39 -4.61
CA ASP A 69 -17.29 -19.28 -3.43
C ASP A 69 -16.90 -18.09 -2.53
N TRP A 70 -15.60 -17.75 -2.48
CA TRP A 70 -15.09 -16.66 -1.64
C TRP A 70 -14.07 -15.78 -2.37
N VAL A 71 -14.16 -14.48 -2.13
CA VAL A 71 -13.13 -13.50 -2.51
C VAL A 71 -12.54 -12.85 -1.26
N ARG A 72 -11.28 -12.41 -1.34
CA ARG A 72 -10.56 -11.82 -0.21
C ARG A 72 -10.12 -10.39 -0.56
N CYS A 73 -11.05 -9.45 -0.50
CA CYS A 73 -10.78 -8.04 -0.73
C CYS A 73 -10.15 -7.41 0.51
N GLY A 74 -8.86 -7.10 0.44
CA GLY A 74 -8.14 -6.34 1.45
C GLY A 74 -7.97 -4.89 1.02
N ILE A 75 -6.89 -4.59 0.31
CA ILE A 75 -6.55 -3.23 -0.13
C ILE A 75 -7.63 -2.57 -0.98
N GLY A 76 -8.45 -3.33 -1.70
CA GLY A 76 -9.57 -2.82 -2.47
C GLY A 76 -10.65 -2.13 -1.63
N LEU A 77 -10.88 -2.59 -0.39
CA LEU A 77 -11.83 -1.96 0.54
C LEU A 77 -11.38 -0.57 0.98
N TYR A 78 -10.08 -0.31 0.92
CA TYR A 78 -9.49 0.99 1.25
C TYR A 78 -9.28 1.88 0.02
N GLY A 79 -9.68 1.42 -1.16
CA GLY A 79 -9.50 2.16 -2.42
C GLY A 79 -8.07 2.14 -2.96
N GLY A 80 -7.24 1.20 -2.50
CA GLY A 80 -5.81 1.16 -2.78
C GLY A 80 -5.38 0.37 -4.03
N VAL A 81 -6.32 -0.07 -4.88
CA VAL A 81 -5.97 -0.77 -6.13
C VAL A 81 -5.67 0.25 -7.22
N SER A 82 -4.44 0.21 -7.76
CA SER A 82 -4.00 1.12 -8.81
C SER A 82 -4.78 0.93 -10.12
N GLY A 83 -5.04 2.04 -10.83
CA GLY A 83 -5.66 2.01 -12.17
C GLY A 83 -7.18 1.80 -12.17
N VAL A 84 -7.85 1.82 -11.03
CA VAL A 84 -9.30 1.65 -10.89
C VAL A 84 -9.93 2.94 -10.42
N SER A 85 -10.47 3.72 -11.35
CA SER A 85 -11.04 5.06 -11.10
C SER A 85 -12.31 5.05 -10.24
N GLU A 86 -13.04 3.94 -10.24
CA GLU A 86 -14.29 3.77 -9.49
C GLU A 86 -14.06 3.56 -7.99
N LEU A 87 -12.88 3.11 -7.62
CA LEU A 87 -12.52 2.94 -6.21
C LEU A 87 -12.13 4.28 -5.60
N LYS A 88 -12.83 4.65 -4.54
CA LYS A 88 -12.52 5.85 -3.76
C LYS A 88 -11.66 5.51 -2.55
N THR A 89 -10.65 6.34 -2.29
CA THR A 89 -9.83 6.20 -1.08
C THR A 89 -10.69 6.37 0.17
N ALA A 90 -10.72 5.34 1.00
CA ALA A 90 -11.48 5.32 2.25
C ALA A 90 -10.64 5.74 3.47
N VAL A 91 -9.32 5.91 3.30
CA VAL A 91 -8.39 6.25 4.39
C VAL A 91 -7.78 7.62 4.14
N THR A 92 -7.76 8.46 5.17
CA THR A 92 -7.01 9.71 5.19
C THR A 92 -6.01 9.68 6.35
N PHE A 93 -4.73 9.80 6.03
CA PHE A 93 -3.68 9.96 7.03
C PHE A 93 -3.46 11.45 7.32
N LYS A 94 -3.64 11.86 8.58
CA LYS A 94 -3.53 13.25 8.99
C LYS A 94 -2.57 13.39 10.17
N SER A 95 -1.83 14.51 10.19
CA SER A 95 -0.96 14.88 11.30
C SER A 95 -0.86 16.41 11.43
N LYS A 96 -0.01 16.88 12.36
CA LYS A 96 0.16 18.31 12.67
C LYS A 96 1.59 18.74 12.46
N ILE A 97 1.77 19.97 11.98
CA ILE A 97 3.05 20.65 12.03
C ILE A 97 3.32 21.05 13.49
N ILE A 98 4.48 20.67 14.01
CA ILE A 98 4.89 20.96 15.39
C ILE A 98 5.97 22.05 15.47
N SER A 99 6.67 22.30 14.37
CA SER A 99 7.72 23.30 14.31
C SER A 99 7.98 23.75 12.88
N ILE A 100 8.35 25.01 12.71
CA ILE A 100 8.86 25.57 11.46
C ILE A 100 10.25 26.12 11.74
N ASN A 101 11.26 25.61 11.02
CA ASN A 101 12.65 25.94 11.23
C ASN A 101 13.25 26.57 9.98
N LYS A 102 14.02 27.67 10.17
CA LYS A 102 14.86 28.23 9.11
C LYS A 102 16.16 27.45 9.07
N ILE A 103 16.56 26.99 7.91
CA ILE A 103 17.81 26.28 7.67
C ILE A 103 18.62 27.04 6.62
N LYS A 104 19.95 26.91 6.72
CA LYS A 104 20.89 27.57 5.83
C LYS A 104 21.28 26.66 4.67
N LYS A 105 21.74 27.28 3.57
CA LYS A 105 22.38 26.54 2.47
C LYS A 105 23.47 25.62 3.02
N GLY A 106 23.40 24.35 2.67
CA GLY A 106 24.32 23.28 3.10
C GLY A 106 23.88 22.49 4.33
N ASP A 107 22.91 22.97 5.11
CA ASP A 107 22.39 22.24 6.26
C ASP A 107 21.77 20.91 5.81
N ALA A 108 22.06 19.86 6.57
CA ALA A 108 21.53 18.52 6.34
C ALA A 108 20.21 18.33 7.09
N VAL A 109 19.27 17.61 6.48
CA VAL A 109 17.96 17.29 7.07
C VAL A 109 17.71 15.78 7.09
N GLY A 110 17.20 15.30 8.23
CA GLY A 110 16.86 13.90 8.45
C GLY A 110 18.06 12.99 8.70
N TYR A 111 17.79 11.73 8.95
CA TYR A 111 18.83 10.74 9.26
C TYR A 111 19.82 10.56 8.12
N GLY A 112 21.12 10.53 8.50
CA GLY A 112 22.24 10.35 7.59
C GLY A 112 22.53 11.55 6.69
N GLY A 113 21.80 12.68 6.83
CA GLY A 113 22.01 13.88 6.03
C GLY A 113 21.90 13.64 4.52
N ARG A 114 21.00 12.73 4.12
CA ARG A 114 20.80 12.34 2.71
C ARG A 114 20.54 13.53 1.81
N ILE A 115 19.83 14.52 2.31
CA ILE A 115 19.54 15.74 1.58
C ILE A 115 20.11 16.96 2.32
N ARG A 116 20.56 17.93 1.53
CA ARG A 116 21.07 19.21 2.04
C ARG A 116 20.33 20.36 1.39
N ALA A 117 20.13 21.42 2.16
CA ALA A 117 19.53 22.65 1.67
C ALA A 117 20.38 23.28 0.55
N LYS A 118 19.78 23.51 -0.61
CA LYS A 118 20.42 24.15 -1.77
C LYS A 118 20.54 25.67 -1.62
N GLN A 119 19.72 26.22 -0.78
CA GLN A 119 19.65 27.67 -0.43
C GLN A 119 19.10 27.81 0.99
N ASP A 120 19.10 29.01 1.53
CA ASP A 120 18.37 29.34 2.77
C ASP A 120 16.89 29.07 2.54
N MET A 121 16.26 28.30 3.43
CA MET A 121 14.85 27.89 3.27
C MET A 121 14.20 27.63 4.63
N SER A 122 12.88 27.48 4.62
CA SER A 122 12.14 27.02 5.79
C SER A 122 11.71 25.56 5.60
N ILE A 123 11.72 24.79 6.67
CA ILE A 123 11.19 23.45 6.74
C ILE A 123 10.13 23.36 7.83
N ALA A 124 9.03 22.67 7.56
CA ALA A 124 8.05 22.29 8.56
C ALA A 124 8.37 20.89 9.08
N VAL A 125 8.37 20.72 10.39
CA VAL A 125 8.48 19.43 11.05
C VAL A 125 7.08 18.96 11.41
N VAL A 126 6.71 17.76 10.94
CA VAL A 126 5.39 17.17 11.12
C VAL A 126 5.50 15.98 12.05
N TYR A 127 4.58 15.87 13.00
CA TYR A 127 4.50 14.80 13.98
C TYR A 127 3.87 13.54 13.33
N CYS A 128 4.62 12.88 12.48
CA CYS A 128 4.36 11.54 11.99
C CYS A 128 5.64 10.92 11.44
N GLY A 129 5.78 9.62 11.57
CA GLY A 129 6.93 8.90 11.07
C GLY A 129 6.60 7.45 10.76
N TYR A 130 7.64 6.62 10.60
CA TYR A 130 7.39 5.21 10.26
C TYR A 130 6.76 4.42 11.41
N ALA A 131 6.88 4.86 12.66
CA ALA A 131 6.19 4.25 13.80
C ALA A 131 4.68 4.45 13.73
N ASP A 132 4.20 5.48 13.04
CA ASP A 132 2.78 5.77 12.82
C ASP A 132 2.23 5.11 11.54
N GLY A 133 3.05 4.34 10.83
CA GLY A 133 2.69 3.70 9.57
C GLY A 133 3.01 4.52 8.32
N PHE A 134 3.68 5.69 8.46
CA PHE A 134 4.15 6.42 7.29
C PHE A 134 5.29 5.67 6.61
N PRO A 135 5.30 5.48 5.27
CA PRO A 135 6.30 4.68 4.59
C PRO A 135 7.73 5.21 4.80
N GLN A 136 8.59 4.42 5.46
CA GLN A 136 10.01 4.78 5.64
C GLN A 136 10.76 4.91 4.30
N SER A 137 10.27 4.22 3.27
CA SER A 137 10.79 4.25 1.91
C SER A 137 10.36 5.48 1.10
N ALA A 138 9.50 6.36 1.66
CA ALA A 138 9.08 7.57 0.97
C ALA A 138 10.30 8.43 0.57
N LEU A 139 10.27 8.88 -0.66
CA LEU A 139 11.38 9.62 -1.28
C LEU A 139 11.27 11.12 -1.01
N ASP A 140 12.42 11.80 -1.10
CA ASP A 140 12.43 13.27 -1.14
C ASP A 140 11.59 13.76 -2.33
N GLY A 141 10.80 14.80 -2.10
CA GLY A 141 9.86 15.31 -3.11
C GLY A 141 8.51 14.60 -3.16
N THR A 142 8.27 13.55 -2.34
CA THR A 142 6.93 12.97 -2.18
C THR A 142 5.95 14.07 -1.78
N SER A 143 4.82 14.12 -2.50
CA SER A 143 3.77 15.12 -2.27
C SER A 143 2.96 14.80 -1.03
N VAL A 144 2.73 15.81 -0.23
CA VAL A 144 1.76 15.83 0.87
C VAL A 144 0.94 17.12 0.77
N ARG A 145 -0.15 17.21 1.54
CA ARG A 145 -0.96 18.43 1.59
C ARG A 145 -0.83 19.07 2.97
N ILE A 146 -0.58 20.37 2.99
CA ILE A 146 -0.72 21.22 4.18
C ILE A 146 -1.95 22.07 3.91
N ASN A 147 -3.02 21.83 4.69
CA ASN A 147 -4.34 22.35 4.37
C ASN A 147 -4.71 21.98 2.92
N ASP A 148 -4.99 22.92 2.06
CA ASP A 148 -5.32 22.68 0.66
C ASP A 148 -4.14 22.85 -0.32
N LYS A 149 -2.95 23.15 0.18
CA LYS A 149 -1.75 23.39 -0.64
C LYS A 149 -0.82 22.18 -0.65
N GLU A 150 -0.19 21.95 -1.78
CA GLU A 150 0.80 20.88 -1.92
C GLU A 150 2.12 21.29 -1.28
N ALA A 151 2.72 20.37 -0.52
CA ALA A 151 4.07 20.48 0.01
C ALA A 151 4.88 19.23 -0.36
N LYS A 152 6.20 19.34 -0.33
CA LYS A 152 7.11 18.26 -0.68
C LYS A 152 7.90 17.79 0.52
N MET A 153 8.03 16.49 0.67
CA MET A 153 8.93 15.91 1.65
C MET A 153 10.37 16.32 1.41
N PHE A 154 11.10 16.57 2.50
CA PHE A 154 12.49 16.97 2.48
C PHE A 154 13.28 16.25 3.58
N GLY A 155 14.05 15.26 3.19
CA GLY A 155 14.80 14.42 4.12
C GLY A 155 14.16 13.06 4.39
N ARG A 156 14.94 12.17 5.00
CA ARG A 156 14.53 10.82 5.30
C ARG A 156 13.47 10.80 6.42
N VAL A 157 12.45 9.95 6.25
CA VAL A 157 11.45 9.69 7.29
C VAL A 157 12.12 9.18 8.56
N SER A 158 11.80 9.81 9.69
CA SER A 158 12.25 9.40 11.02
C SER A 158 11.21 8.51 11.70
N MET A 159 11.48 8.06 12.93
CA MET A 159 10.54 7.24 13.68
C MET A 159 9.20 7.94 13.87
N ASP A 160 9.22 9.19 14.34
CA ASP A 160 8.04 9.95 14.74
C ASP A 160 7.87 11.27 13.96
N LEU A 161 8.78 11.59 13.03
CA LEU A 161 8.81 12.87 12.36
C LEU A 161 9.11 12.74 10.86
N ILE A 162 8.49 13.65 10.08
CA ILE A 162 8.90 13.98 8.72
C ILE A 162 9.15 15.48 8.60
N CYS A 163 9.98 15.87 7.63
CA CYS A 163 10.21 17.26 7.29
C CYS A 163 9.62 17.56 5.91
N LEU A 164 9.04 18.74 5.77
CA LEU A 164 8.48 19.23 4.52
C LEU A 164 9.13 20.54 4.12
N LEU A 165 9.29 20.77 2.83
CA LEU A 165 9.60 22.11 2.32
C LEU A 165 8.43 23.01 2.66
N TYR A 166 8.73 24.11 3.36
CA TYR A 166 7.74 25.07 3.78
C TYR A 166 7.91 26.37 3.01
N THR A 167 6.89 26.72 2.23
CA THR A 167 6.85 28.00 1.51
C THR A 167 5.89 28.95 2.21
N SER A 168 6.14 30.26 2.16
CA SER A 168 5.33 31.28 2.82
C SER A 168 3.85 31.25 2.45
N ASP A 169 3.55 30.82 1.23
CA ASP A 169 2.16 30.68 0.74
C ASP A 169 1.35 29.59 1.43
N ALA A 170 2.04 28.65 2.13
CA ALA A 170 1.39 27.66 2.97
C ALA A 170 1.13 28.14 4.40
N ALA A 171 1.62 29.34 4.76
CA ALA A 171 1.69 29.88 6.11
C ALA A 171 0.45 30.64 6.57
N ASP A 172 -0.30 31.24 5.66
CA ASP A 172 -1.34 32.23 6.01
C ASP A 172 -2.54 31.63 6.80
N ASP A 173 -2.65 30.30 6.89
CA ASP A 173 -3.73 29.62 7.59
C ASP A 173 -3.33 28.96 8.93
N LEU A 174 -2.11 29.15 9.42
CA LEU A 174 -1.62 28.52 10.66
C LEU A 174 -1.70 29.40 11.91
N LEU A 175 -2.33 30.56 11.81
CA LEU A 175 -2.56 31.47 12.94
C LEU A 175 -4.04 31.53 13.28
N CYS A 176 -4.61 30.39 13.69
CA CYS A 176 -5.87 30.34 14.44
C CYS A 176 -5.77 29.28 15.52
#